data_2f5651daed5d75757c95d4d89454f941
#
_entry.id   2f5651daed5d75757c95d4d89454f941
#
_cell.length_a   1.000
_cell.length_b   1.000
_cell.length_c   1.000
_cell.angle_alpha   90.00
_cell.angle_beta   90.00
_cell.angle_gamma   90.00
#
_symmetry.space_group_name_H-M   'P 1'
#
loop_
_entity.id
_entity.type
_entity.pdbx_description
1 polymer ?
#
loop_
_entity_poly.entity_id
_entity_poly.type
_entity_poly.pdbx_seq_one_letter_code
_entity_poly.pdbx_strand_id
1 'polypeptide(L)'
;NILSKSVFNDMDLIIGPLMKGTMHQVATFCKQNKVRLICPVTCHSDLMQGNRLVYSSVTSNVSLMRGLASYMLDNHSKDNIVLIKPLDKKSLPLYDAFRVAFNETEISGKRPNLIESNVAGFKGHIRRGVNTRFVVPTLNKNTAIKFMNNLNRSAFRSRADDLYVYGTRDWLTFDDINNVYKNKYNFHYAYSNFMDYYADDMIELNRLYRNRYNTDLTRVAAQAYDVTLFFCAGFFVEDATPNLMINDFKMKQISKKDGYENSNVFIVEQEEFTLLKVGQLSSSR
;
A
#
# COMPACT_ATOMS: atom_id res chain seq x y z
N ASN A 1 11.66 4.77 32.38
CA ASN A 1 11.53 5.02 30.95
C ASN A 1 12.78 4.47 30.23
N ILE A 2 12.61 3.64 29.18
CA ILE A 2 13.73 3.05 28.46
C ILE A 2 14.58 4.14 27.76
N LEU A 3 13.96 5.19 27.26
CA LEU A 3 14.63 6.30 26.57
C LEU A 3 15.49 7.19 27.49
N SER A 4 15.37 7.04 28.83
CA SER A 4 16.22 7.76 29.80
C SER A 4 17.57 7.06 30.06
N LYS A 5 17.81 5.88 29.47
CA LYS A 5 19.08 5.18 29.61
C LYS A 5 20.14 5.84 28.72
N SER A 6 21.37 6.02 29.25
CA SER A 6 22.46 6.70 28.55
C SER A 6 22.81 6.08 27.18
N VAL A 7 22.61 4.77 27.01
CA VAL A 7 22.88 4.05 25.75
C VAL A 7 22.13 4.66 24.54
N PHE A 8 20.98 5.32 24.76
CA PHE A 8 20.22 5.94 23.68
C PHE A 8 20.81 7.27 23.20
N ASN A 9 21.73 7.88 23.96
CA ASN A 9 22.37 9.15 23.57
C ASN A 9 23.41 8.96 22.45
N ASP A 10 23.95 7.74 22.33
CA ASP A 10 25.02 7.41 21.37
C ASP A 10 24.48 6.63 20.15
N MET A 11 23.17 6.62 19.95
CA MET A 11 22.53 5.92 18.83
C MET A 11 22.43 6.82 17.60
N ASP A 12 22.83 6.32 16.44
CA ASP A 12 22.69 6.99 15.15
C ASP A 12 21.31 6.75 14.52
N LEU A 13 20.69 5.60 14.85
CA LEU A 13 19.48 5.09 14.22
C LEU A 13 18.64 4.29 15.21
N ILE A 14 17.33 4.51 15.19
CA ILE A 14 16.34 3.68 15.90
C ILE A 14 15.37 3.10 14.89
N ILE A 15 15.22 1.77 14.84
CA ILE A 15 14.21 1.07 14.04
C ILE A 15 13.07 0.63 14.96
N GLY A 16 11.91 1.22 14.81
CA GLY A 16 10.77 1.02 15.72
C GLY A 16 10.44 2.28 16.51
N PRO A 17 9.50 2.20 17.46
CA PRO A 17 8.80 1.01 17.97
C PRO A 17 7.78 0.44 16.97
N LEU A 18 7.33 -0.80 17.22
CA LEU A 18 6.24 -1.39 16.46
C LEU A 18 4.86 -0.92 16.96
N MET A 19 4.79 -0.52 18.21
CA MET A 19 3.54 -0.09 18.85
C MET A 19 3.26 1.39 18.61
N LYS A 20 2.13 1.69 17.99
CA LYS A 20 1.72 3.07 17.63
C LYS A 20 1.67 4.02 18.84
N GLY A 21 1.23 3.55 20.00
CA GLY A 21 1.09 4.38 21.20
C GLY A 21 2.39 4.96 21.76
N THR A 22 3.54 4.35 21.45
CA THR A 22 4.86 4.83 21.91
C THR A 22 5.64 5.60 20.84
N MET A 23 5.14 5.61 19.62
CA MET A 23 5.83 6.18 18.45
C MET A 23 6.10 7.69 18.61
N HIS A 24 5.12 8.46 19.12
CA HIS A 24 5.29 9.90 19.35
C HIS A 24 6.41 10.22 20.36
N GLN A 25 6.50 9.43 21.45
CA GLN A 25 7.55 9.64 22.45
C GLN A 25 8.94 9.39 21.85
N VAL A 26 9.06 8.32 21.07
CA VAL A 26 10.34 7.99 20.39
C VAL A 26 10.67 9.03 19.32
N ALA A 27 9.70 9.49 18.52
CA ALA A 27 9.92 10.52 17.52
C ALA A 27 10.37 11.86 18.14
N THR A 28 9.80 12.23 19.29
CA THR A 28 10.22 13.43 20.05
C THR A 28 11.65 13.28 20.56
N PHE A 29 11.97 12.14 21.16
CA PHE A 29 13.34 11.83 21.61
C PHE A 29 14.34 11.90 20.44
N CYS A 30 14.03 11.26 19.32
CA CYS A 30 14.89 11.24 18.14
C CYS A 30 15.13 12.64 17.57
N LYS A 31 14.09 13.49 17.54
CA LYS A 31 14.22 14.89 17.10
C LYS A 31 15.15 15.69 18.02
N GLN A 32 15.01 15.54 19.34
CA GLN A 32 15.82 16.26 20.34
C GLN A 32 17.29 15.83 20.30
N ASN A 33 17.55 14.54 20.12
CA ASN A 33 18.89 13.96 20.14
C ASN A 33 19.52 13.80 18.74
N LYS A 34 18.85 14.26 17.68
CA LYS A 34 19.30 14.18 16.28
C LYS A 34 19.51 12.74 15.79
N VAL A 35 18.76 11.79 16.32
CA VAL A 35 18.77 10.36 15.94
C VAL A 35 17.76 10.13 14.81
N ARG A 36 18.11 9.32 13.83
CA ARG A 36 17.18 8.91 12.78
C ARG A 36 16.17 7.89 13.31
N LEU A 37 14.90 8.06 12.95
CA LEU A 37 13.82 7.14 13.34
C LEU A 37 13.24 6.47 12.10
N ILE A 38 13.33 5.15 12.04
CA ILE A 38 12.67 4.35 11.00
C ILE A 38 11.40 3.73 11.59
N CYS A 39 10.27 4.05 10.98
CA CYS A 39 8.99 3.41 11.27
C CYS A 39 8.85 2.17 10.39
N PRO A 40 9.02 0.94 10.90
CA PRO A 40 8.98 -0.29 10.10
C PRO A 40 7.55 -0.73 9.78
N VAL A 41 6.56 -0.08 10.37
CA VAL A 41 5.12 -0.25 10.17
C VAL A 41 4.49 1.07 9.76
N THR A 42 3.18 1.08 9.50
CA THR A 42 2.46 2.32 9.13
C THR A 42 2.74 3.45 10.12
N CYS A 43 3.33 4.52 9.63
CA CYS A 43 3.64 5.74 10.36
C CYS A 43 2.47 6.72 10.26
N HIS A 44 2.15 7.43 11.35
CA HIS A 44 1.21 8.54 11.28
C HIS A 44 1.89 9.75 10.62
N SER A 45 1.17 10.44 9.74
CA SER A 45 1.71 11.60 8.99
C SER A 45 2.18 12.75 9.88
N ASP A 46 1.56 12.93 11.05
CA ASP A 46 1.93 13.94 12.03
C ASP A 46 3.32 13.73 12.65
N LEU A 47 3.80 12.47 12.74
CA LEU A 47 5.15 12.16 13.19
C LEU A 47 6.22 12.67 12.23
N MET A 48 5.92 12.71 10.94
CA MET A 48 6.81 13.19 9.90
C MET A 48 6.76 14.71 9.74
N GLN A 49 5.67 15.34 10.19
CA GLN A 49 5.46 16.78 10.07
C GLN A 49 6.50 17.57 10.89
N GLY A 50 7.26 18.42 10.22
CA GLY A 50 8.35 19.18 10.84
C GLY A 50 9.46 18.34 11.44
N ASN A 51 9.62 17.09 11.03
CA ASN A 51 10.65 16.18 11.52
C ASN A 51 11.35 15.41 10.40
N ARG A 52 12.46 15.96 9.89
CA ARG A 52 13.25 15.39 8.78
C ARG A 52 13.96 14.08 9.14
N LEU A 53 13.98 13.69 10.41
CA LEU A 53 14.66 12.50 10.88
C LEU A 53 13.75 11.27 10.93
N VAL A 54 12.48 11.39 10.58
CA VAL A 54 11.52 10.29 10.55
C VAL A 54 11.39 9.74 9.13
N TYR A 55 11.51 8.42 9.02
CA TYR A 55 11.39 7.66 7.77
C TYR A 55 10.30 6.60 7.92
N SER A 56 9.24 6.69 7.12
CA SER A 56 8.22 5.64 7.03
C SER A 56 8.61 4.63 5.95
N SER A 57 8.92 3.40 6.35
CA SER A 57 9.24 2.33 5.39
C SER A 57 8.02 1.78 4.65
N VAL A 58 6.83 2.09 5.14
CA VAL A 58 5.55 1.65 4.56
C VAL A 58 4.84 2.85 3.94
N THR A 59 4.41 2.69 2.69
CA THR A 59 3.59 3.69 1.98
C THR A 59 2.23 3.84 2.64
N SER A 60 1.79 5.06 2.91
CA SER A 60 0.48 5.32 3.50
C SER A 60 -0.66 4.94 2.55
N ASN A 61 -1.83 4.63 3.09
CA ASN A 61 -3.00 4.32 2.27
C ASN A 61 -3.37 5.48 1.33
N VAL A 62 -3.12 6.72 1.73
CA VAL A 62 -3.32 7.91 0.89
C VAL A 62 -2.36 7.90 -0.31
N SER A 63 -1.07 7.65 -0.06
CA SER A 63 -0.05 7.56 -1.11
C SER A 63 -0.27 6.33 -2.01
N LEU A 64 -0.74 5.20 -1.45
CA LEU A 64 -1.14 4.03 -2.23
C LEU A 64 -2.29 4.34 -3.21
N MET A 65 -3.28 5.12 -2.79
CA MET A 65 -4.39 5.53 -3.67
C MET A 65 -3.93 6.51 -4.77
N ARG A 66 -2.99 7.40 -4.47
CA ARG A 66 -2.36 8.25 -5.51
C ARG A 66 -1.61 7.40 -6.54
N GLY A 67 -0.84 6.44 -6.06
CA GLY A 67 -0.14 5.51 -6.94
C GLY A 67 -1.08 4.65 -7.77
N LEU A 68 -2.17 4.17 -7.19
CA LEU A 68 -3.19 3.44 -7.94
C LEU A 68 -3.81 4.29 -9.04
N ALA A 69 -4.05 5.59 -8.79
CA ALA A 69 -4.55 6.51 -9.81
C ALA A 69 -3.57 6.65 -10.99
N SER A 70 -2.27 6.81 -10.71
CA SER A 70 -1.23 6.85 -11.75
C SER A 70 -1.18 5.55 -12.55
N TYR A 71 -1.23 4.39 -11.87
CA TYR A 71 -1.29 3.09 -12.53
C TYR A 71 -2.49 2.96 -13.48
N MET A 72 -3.68 3.44 -13.06
CA MET A 72 -4.88 3.45 -13.91
C MET A 72 -4.70 4.31 -15.16
N LEU A 73 -4.09 5.47 -15.01
CA LEU A 73 -3.82 6.39 -16.12
C LEU A 73 -2.87 5.77 -17.15
N ASP A 74 -1.83 5.08 -16.69
CA ASP A 74 -0.79 4.52 -17.55
C ASP A 74 -1.24 3.23 -18.26
N ASN A 75 -2.06 2.40 -17.60
CA ASN A 75 -2.34 1.05 -18.09
C ASN A 75 -3.78 0.83 -18.58
N HIS A 76 -4.72 1.73 -18.27
CA HIS A 76 -6.15 1.49 -18.48
C HIS A 76 -6.86 2.64 -19.21
N SER A 77 -6.18 3.23 -20.20
CA SER A 77 -6.66 4.40 -20.95
C SER A 77 -7.98 4.19 -21.74
N LYS A 78 -8.33 2.94 -22.00
CA LYS A 78 -9.55 2.56 -22.75
C LYS A 78 -10.70 2.08 -21.88
N ASP A 79 -10.45 1.87 -20.59
CA ASP A 79 -11.40 1.28 -19.65
C ASP A 79 -12.27 2.36 -18.99
N ASN A 80 -13.46 1.98 -18.51
CA ASN A 80 -14.26 2.82 -17.65
C ASN A 80 -13.76 2.67 -16.20
N ILE A 81 -13.37 3.76 -15.57
CA ILE A 81 -12.95 3.78 -14.18
C ILE A 81 -14.07 4.39 -13.34
N VAL A 82 -14.63 3.59 -12.43
CA VAL A 82 -15.73 3.99 -11.56
C VAL A 82 -15.21 4.12 -10.13
N LEU A 83 -15.08 5.34 -9.65
CA LEU A 83 -14.64 5.64 -8.29
C LEU A 83 -15.83 5.69 -7.34
N ILE A 84 -15.82 4.81 -6.34
CA ILE A 84 -16.91 4.66 -5.38
C ILE A 84 -16.65 5.53 -4.15
N LYS A 85 -17.49 6.53 -3.94
CA LYS A 85 -17.43 7.39 -2.76
C LYS A 85 -17.81 6.59 -1.51
N PRO A 86 -16.92 6.51 -0.49
CA PRO A 86 -17.22 5.86 0.76
C PRO A 86 -18.20 6.67 1.60
N LEU A 87 -18.94 5.99 2.49
CA LEU A 87 -19.87 6.61 3.41
C LEU A 87 -19.20 7.06 4.73
N ASP A 88 -18.10 6.41 5.07
CA ASP A 88 -17.39 6.67 6.33
C ASP A 88 -16.30 7.73 6.18
N LYS A 89 -16.17 8.59 7.21
CA LYS A 89 -15.21 9.71 7.22
C LYS A 89 -13.74 9.26 7.14
N LYS A 90 -13.40 8.06 7.65
CA LYS A 90 -12.02 7.55 7.66
C LYS A 90 -11.52 7.20 6.26
N SER A 91 -12.43 6.81 5.39
CA SER A 91 -12.10 6.42 4.00
C SER A 91 -12.14 7.60 3.02
N LEU A 92 -12.73 8.74 3.38
CA LEU A 92 -12.78 9.93 2.50
C LEU A 92 -11.41 10.42 2.03
N PRO A 93 -10.35 10.47 2.87
CA PRO A 93 -9.02 10.87 2.41
C PRO A 93 -8.45 9.97 1.31
N LEU A 94 -8.80 8.67 1.29
CA LEU A 94 -8.37 7.73 0.27
C LEU A 94 -9.07 8.01 -1.07
N TYR A 95 -10.37 8.27 -1.00
CA TYR A 95 -11.17 8.65 -2.15
C TYR A 95 -10.67 9.95 -2.78
N ASP A 96 -10.46 10.98 -1.96
CA ASP A 96 -9.97 12.28 -2.44
C ASP A 96 -8.55 12.17 -3.01
N ALA A 97 -7.69 11.36 -2.39
CA ALA A 97 -6.32 11.13 -2.87
C ALA A 97 -6.30 10.50 -4.28
N PHE A 98 -7.13 9.50 -4.51
CA PHE A 98 -7.28 8.90 -5.84
C PHE A 98 -7.83 9.92 -6.85
N ARG A 99 -8.94 10.59 -6.50
CA ARG A 99 -9.64 11.54 -7.37
C ARG A 99 -8.73 12.69 -7.81
N VAL A 100 -8.03 13.31 -6.85
CA VAL A 100 -7.11 14.42 -7.10
C VAL A 100 -5.96 13.96 -7.99
N ALA A 101 -5.28 12.87 -7.62
CA ALA A 101 -4.16 12.34 -8.41
C ALA A 101 -4.59 11.95 -9.83
N PHE A 102 -5.75 11.31 -9.98
CA PHE A 102 -6.26 10.94 -11.30
C PHE A 102 -6.55 12.15 -12.20
N ASN A 103 -7.07 13.25 -11.65
CA ASN A 103 -7.42 14.44 -12.41
C ASN A 103 -6.23 15.37 -12.68
N GLU A 104 -5.27 15.46 -11.76
CA GLU A 104 -4.18 16.42 -11.81
C GLU A 104 -2.88 15.87 -12.42
N THR A 105 -2.69 14.53 -12.46
CA THR A 105 -1.49 13.94 -13.08
C THR A 105 -1.50 14.21 -14.58
N GLU A 106 -0.43 14.82 -15.09
CA GLU A 106 -0.22 14.99 -16.52
C GLU A 106 0.03 13.64 -17.20
N ILE A 107 -0.61 13.42 -18.34
CA ILE A 107 -0.46 12.20 -19.15
C ILE A 107 -0.24 12.52 -20.61
N SER A 108 0.54 11.69 -21.28
CA SER A 108 0.70 11.73 -22.74
C SER A 108 -0.43 10.90 -23.36
N GLY A 109 -1.43 11.56 -23.96
CA GLY A 109 -2.52 10.87 -24.63
C GLY A 109 -3.90 11.08 -24.03
N LYS A 110 -4.83 10.19 -24.38
CA LYS A 110 -6.23 10.30 -23.94
C LYS A 110 -6.38 9.82 -22.50
N ARG A 111 -6.91 10.69 -21.63
CA ARG A 111 -7.27 10.32 -20.26
C ARG A 111 -8.45 9.34 -20.25
N PRO A 112 -8.39 8.25 -19.48
CA PRO A 112 -9.55 7.38 -19.28
C PRO A 112 -10.68 8.14 -18.62
N ASN A 113 -11.91 7.66 -18.84
CA ASN A 113 -13.10 8.28 -18.24
C ASN A 113 -13.21 7.93 -16.76
N LEU A 114 -13.19 8.92 -15.88
CA LEU A 114 -13.47 8.76 -14.47
C LEU A 114 -14.93 9.07 -14.17
N ILE A 115 -15.63 8.08 -13.64
CA ILE A 115 -17.03 8.20 -13.22
C ILE A 115 -17.07 8.14 -11.70
N GLU A 116 -17.53 9.21 -11.08
CA GLU A 116 -17.76 9.21 -9.63
C GLU A 116 -19.16 8.65 -9.32
N SER A 117 -19.23 7.71 -8.38
CA SER A 117 -20.49 7.06 -8.00
C SER A 117 -20.49 6.69 -6.50
N ASN A 118 -21.48 5.94 -6.05
CA ASN A 118 -21.58 5.44 -4.68
C ASN A 118 -22.06 3.99 -4.67
N VAL A 119 -22.07 3.34 -3.48
CA VAL A 119 -22.47 1.93 -3.30
C VAL A 119 -23.91 1.63 -3.74
N ALA A 120 -24.78 2.62 -3.88
CA ALA A 120 -26.15 2.44 -4.34
C ALA A 120 -26.29 2.65 -5.86
N GLY A 121 -25.57 3.64 -6.41
CA GLY A 121 -25.75 4.14 -7.79
C GLY A 121 -24.86 3.51 -8.86
N PHE A 122 -23.76 2.83 -8.51
CA PHE A 122 -22.77 2.35 -9.47
C PHE A 122 -23.29 1.37 -10.53
N LYS A 123 -24.44 0.75 -10.30
CA LYS A 123 -25.04 -0.28 -11.18
C LYS A 123 -25.27 0.22 -12.60
N GLY A 124 -25.63 1.48 -12.78
CA GLY A 124 -25.85 2.10 -14.08
C GLY A 124 -24.58 2.26 -14.95
N HIS A 125 -23.42 2.00 -14.36
CA HIS A 125 -22.13 2.09 -15.05
C HIS A 125 -21.58 0.73 -15.53
N ILE A 126 -22.29 -0.37 -15.23
CA ILE A 126 -21.94 -1.71 -15.72
C ILE A 126 -22.46 -1.85 -17.15
N ARG A 127 -21.54 -2.01 -18.10
CA ARG A 127 -21.84 -2.16 -19.53
C ARG A 127 -21.21 -3.43 -20.09
N ARG A 128 -21.94 -4.18 -20.86
CA ARG A 128 -21.44 -5.37 -21.56
C ARG A 128 -20.40 -4.96 -22.62
N GLY A 129 -19.30 -5.71 -22.71
CA GLY A 129 -18.24 -5.49 -23.70
C GLY A 129 -17.38 -4.27 -23.44
N VAL A 130 -17.42 -3.73 -22.20
CA VAL A 130 -16.55 -2.63 -21.78
C VAL A 130 -15.91 -2.99 -20.44
N ASN A 131 -14.58 -3.03 -20.41
CA ASN A 131 -13.86 -3.21 -19.16
C ASN A 131 -14.26 -2.11 -18.16
N THR A 132 -14.80 -2.52 -17.02
CA THR A 132 -15.18 -1.59 -15.96
C THR A 132 -14.38 -1.86 -14.70
N ARG A 133 -13.59 -0.88 -14.27
CA ARG A 133 -12.74 -0.95 -13.09
C ARG A 133 -13.34 -0.13 -11.96
N PHE A 134 -13.78 -0.81 -10.92
CA PHE A 134 -14.33 -0.19 -9.73
C PHE A 134 -13.20 0.06 -8.72
N VAL A 135 -12.93 1.33 -8.44
CA VAL A 135 -12.04 1.72 -7.35
C VAL A 135 -12.89 2.02 -6.12
N VAL A 136 -12.71 1.22 -5.08
CA VAL A 136 -13.53 1.24 -3.86
C VAL A 136 -12.62 1.49 -2.65
N PRO A 137 -12.21 2.76 -2.42
CA PRO A 137 -11.22 3.13 -1.42
C PRO A 137 -11.84 3.14 -0.01
N THR A 138 -12.28 1.99 0.48
CA THR A 138 -12.92 1.89 1.80
C THR A 138 -12.14 0.99 2.77
N LEU A 139 -11.99 1.47 4.00
CA LEU A 139 -11.47 0.74 5.16
C LEU A 139 -12.60 0.09 5.97
N ASN A 140 -13.85 0.35 5.59
CA ASN A 140 -15.02 -0.14 6.29
C ASN A 140 -15.49 -1.48 5.72
N LYS A 141 -15.42 -2.52 6.55
CA LYS A 141 -15.81 -3.90 6.21
C LYS A 141 -17.24 -3.99 5.65
N ASN A 142 -18.20 -3.34 6.31
CA ASN A 142 -19.60 -3.40 5.89
C ASN A 142 -19.84 -2.74 4.53
N THR A 143 -19.13 -1.64 4.25
CA THR A 143 -19.18 -0.97 2.95
C THR A 143 -18.63 -1.87 1.85
N ALA A 144 -17.50 -2.53 2.09
CA ALA A 144 -16.87 -3.47 1.17
C ALA A 144 -17.78 -4.66 0.85
N ILE A 145 -18.35 -5.30 1.89
CA ILE A 145 -19.30 -6.43 1.75
C ILE A 145 -20.53 -5.99 0.94
N LYS A 146 -21.12 -4.85 1.30
CA LYS A 146 -22.31 -4.32 0.62
C LYS A 146 -22.03 -4.04 -0.86
N PHE A 147 -20.85 -3.48 -1.17
CA PHE A 147 -20.44 -3.25 -2.55
C PHE A 147 -20.33 -4.57 -3.33
N MET A 148 -19.56 -5.54 -2.82
CA MET A 148 -19.35 -6.83 -3.49
C MET A 148 -20.64 -7.61 -3.73
N ASN A 149 -21.52 -7.66 -2.74
CA ASN A 149 -22.85 -8.30 -2.88
C ASN A 149 -23.73 -7.59 -3.93
N ASN A 150 -23.72 -6.26 -3.94
CA ASN A 150 -24.47 -5.49 -4.94
C ASN A 150 -23.88 -5.66 -6.34
N LEU A 151 -22.54 -5.72 -6.46
CA LEU A 151 -21.85 -5.96 -7.72
C LEU A 151 -22.23 -7.32 -8.28
N ASN A 152 -22.18 -8.38 -7.47
CA ASN A 152 -22.51 -9.73 -7.93
C ASN A 152 -23.96 -9.84 -8.44
N ARG A 153 -24.93 -9.22 -7.73
CA ARG A 153 -26.32 -9.18 -8.18
C ARG A 153 -26.51 -8.40 -9.49
N SER A 154 -25.75 -7.34 -9.69
CA SER A 154 -25.86 -6.46 -10.85
C SER A 154 -25.16 -7.04 -12.08
N ALA A 155 -23.98 -7.62 -11.91
CA ALA A 155 -23.21 -8.29 -12.95
C ALA A 155 -23.99 -9.48 -13.54
N PHE A 156 -24.63 -10.28 -12.68
CA PHE A 156 -25.50 -11.38 -13.13
C PHE A 156 -26.64 -10.90 -14.06
N ARG A 157 -27.27 -9.77 -13.72
CA ARG A 157 -28.38 -9.21 -14.51
C ARG A 157 -27.90 -8.59 -15.82
N SER A 158 -26.73 -7.93 -15.82
CA SER A 158 -26.19 -7.25 -17.01
C SER A 158 -25.40 -8.19 -17.93
N ARG A 159 -25.14 -9.44 -17.51
CA ARG A 159 -24.27 -10.41 -18.21
C ARG A 159 -22.92 -9.79 -18.58
N ALA A 160 -22.36 -9.00 -17.68
CA ALA A 160 -21.06 -8.35 -17.85
C ALA A 160 -19.98 -9.21 -17.18
N ASP A 161 -18.94 -9.52 -17.92
CA ASP A 161 -17.85 -10.40 -17.48
C ASP A 161 -16.54 -9.61 -17.22
N ASP A 162 -16.36 -8.46 -17.87
CA ASP A 162 -15.13 -7.65 -17.81
C ASP A 162 -15.18 -6.64 -16.65
N LEU A 163 -15.27 -7.16 -15.41
CA LEU A 163 -15.37 -6.36 -14.20
C LEU A 163 -14.18 -6.59 -13.28
N TYR A 164 -13.57 -5.50 -12.83
CA TYR A 164 -12.40 -5.50 -11.97
C TYR A 164 -12.67 -4.66 -10.73
N VAL A 165 -12.23 -5.13 -9.56
CA VAL A 165 -12.42 -4.42 -8.29
C VAL A 165 -11.08 -4.09 -7.67
N TYR A 166 -10.86 -2.82 -7.38
CA TYR A 166 -9.68 -2.30 -6.69
C TYR A 166 -10.09 -1.78 -5.31
N GLY A 167 -9.72 -2.52 -4.28
CA GLY A 167 -9.99 -2.16 -2.88
C GLY A 167 -8.73 -1.75 -2.13
N THR A 168 -8.80 -1.82 -0.80
CA THR A 168 -7.63 -1.73 0.07
C THR A 168 -7.16 -3.13 0.45
N ARG A 169 -5.88 -3.25 0.87
CA ARG A 169 -5.33 -4.51 1.34
C ARG A 169 -6.12 -5.11 2.52
N ASP A 170 -6.77 -4.25 3.33
CA ASP A 170 -7.58 -4.68 4.46
C ASP A 170 -8.69 -5.68 4.08
N TRP A 171 -9.15 -5.64 2.80
CA TRP A 171 -10.18 -6.58 2.32
C TRP A 171 -9.73 -8.04 2.31
N LEU A 172 -8.42 -8.30 2.35
CA LEU A 172 -7.90 -9.67 2.50
C LEU A 172 -8.26 -10.28 3.86
N THR A 173 -8.46 -9.42 4.88
CA THR A 173 -8.82 -9.83 6.25
C THR A 173 -10.32 -9.75 6.53
N PHE A 174 -11.13 -9.37 5.54
CA PHE A 174 -12.58 -9.30 5.68
C PHE A 174 -13.20 -10.64 5.30
N ASP A 175 -13.25 -11.57 6.24
CA ASP A 175 -13.69 -12.97 6.05
C ASP A 175 -15.13 -13.08 5.49
N ASP A 176 -15.97 -12.06 5.72
CA ASP A 176 -17.36 -12.04 5.18
C ASP A 176 -17.42 -11.65 3.70
N ILE A 177 -16.32 -11.26 3.08
CA ILE A 177 -16.25 -11.10 1.62
C ILE A 177 -15.94 -12.47 1.02
N ASN A 178 -16.91 -13.05 0.32
CA ASN A 178 -16.75 -14.34 -0.32
C ASN A 178 -15.56 -14.29 -1.31
N ASN A 179 -14.59 -15.19 -1.13
CA ASN A 179 -13.42 -15.29 -2.01
C ASN A 179 -13.80 -15.60 -3.46
N VAL A 180 -14.91 -16.31 -3.69
CA VAL A 180 -15.45 -16.53 -5.05
C VAL A 180 -15.75 -15.20 -5.75
N TYR A 181 -16.21 -14.17 -5.01
CA TYR A 181 -16.46 -12.85 -5.59
C TYR A 181 -15.14 -12.09 -5.83
N LYS A 182 -14.16 -12.23 -4.94
CA LYS A 182 -12.83 -11.62 -5.16
C LYS A 182 -12.21 -12.16 -6.44
N ASN A 183 -12.22 -13.48 -6.64
CA ASN A 183 -11.70 -14.11 -7.86
C ASN A 183 -12.51 -13.73 -9.10
N LYS A 184 -13.85 -13.83 -9.01
CA LYS A 184 -14.75 -13.52 -10.13
C LYS A 184 -14.61 -12.10 -10.66
N TYR A 185 -14.28 -11.14 -9.79
CA TYR A 185 -14.16 -9.72 -10.13
C TYR A 185 -12.72 -9.25 -10.08
N ASN A 186 -11.75 -10.16 -10.25
CA ASN A 186 -10.35 -9.85 -10.34
C ASN A 186 -9.95 -8.81 -9.28
N PHE A 187 -10.00 -9.23 -7.99
CA PHE A 187 -9.76 -8.29 -6.89
C PHE A 187 -8.32 -7.86 -6.85
N HIS A 188 -8.09 -6.55 -6.91
CA HIS A 188 -6.79 -5.91 -6.85
C HIS A 188 -6.68 -4.99 -5.65
N TYR A 189 -5.45 -4.75 -5.21
CA TYR A 189 -5.13 -3.69 -4.24
C TYR A 189 -3.73 -3.14 -4.47
N ALA A 190 -3.50 -1.89 -4.02
CA ALA A 190 -2.18 -1.28 -4.00
C ALA A 190 -1.50 -1.55 -2.65
N TYR A 191 -0.18 -1.84 -2.67
CA TYR A 191 0.59 -2.02 -1.44
C TYR A 191 2.07 -1.67 -1.62
N SER A 192 2.79 -1.42 -0.49
CA SER A 192 4.20 -0.99 -0.50
C SER A 192 5.21 -2.12 -0.64
N ASN A 193 4.81 -3.36 -0.34
CA ASN A 193 5.67 -4.53 -0.47
C ASN A 193 4.90 -5.72 -1.04
N PHE A 194 5.64 -6.66 -1.63
CA PHE A 194 5.09 -7.90 -2.17
C PHE A 194 6.02 -9.05 -1.83
N MET A 195 5.49 -10.11 -1.23
CA MET A 195 6.22 -11.33 -0.90
C MET A 195 5.91 -12.39 -1.96
N ASP A 196 6.86 -12.60 -2.86
CA ASP A 196 6.78 -13.65 -3.86
C ASP A 196 7.34 -14.94 -3.27
N TYR A 197 6.46 -15.84 -2.87
CA TYR A 197 6.83 -17.12 -2.27
C TYR A 197 7.48 -18.10 -3.24
N TYR A 198 7.44 -17.81 -4.54
CA TYR A 198 7.96 -18.66 -5.60
C TYR A 198 9.29 -18.14 -6.17
N ALA A 199 9.75 -16.98 -5.77
CA ALA A 199 11.06 -16.46 -6.15
C ALA A 199 12.19 -17.28 -5.50
N ASP A 200 13.23 -17.61 -6.25
CA ASP A 200 14.33 -18.48 -5.80
C ASP A 200 15.02 -17.97 -4.54
N ASP A 201 15.30 -16.67 -4.49
CA ASP A 201 15.91 -16.01 -3.32
C ASP A 201 14.99 -16.00 -2.09
N MET A 202 13.68 -15.91 -2.28
CA MET A 202 12.71 -16.05 -1.20
C MET A 202 12.62 -17.49 -0.67
N ILE A 203 12.66 -18.46 -1.56
CA ILE A 203 12.69 -19.89 -1.19
C ILE A 203 13.94 -20.18 -0.36
N GLU A 204 15.10 -19.70 -0.80
CA GLU A 204 16.36 -19.88 -0.08
C GLU A 204 16.36 -19.18 1.26
N LEU A 205 15.90 -17.93 1.33
CA LEU A 205 15.77 -17.19 2.60
C LEU A 205 14.84 -17.91 3.58
N ASN A 206 13.71 -18.44 3.11
CA ASN A 206 12.79 -19.21 3.95
C ASN A 206 13.43 -20.50 4.46
N ARG A 207 14.22 -21.19 3.63
CA ARG A 207 14.99 -22.37 4.02
C ARG A 207 16.00 -22.05 5.12
N LEU A 208 16.78 -20.99 4.96
CA LEU A 208 17.75 -20.53 5.97
C LEU A 208 17.06 -20.12 7.27
N TYR A 209 15.93 -19.43 7.17
CA TYR A 209 15.14 -19.00 8.32
C TYR A 209 14.58 -20.19 9.10
N ARG A 210 14.01 -21.19 8.40
CA ARG A 210 13.53 -22.45 9.01
C ARG A 210 14.65 -23.19 9.74
N ASN A 211 15.82 -23.30 9.13
CA ASN A 211 16.96 -23.97 9.73
C ASN A 211 17.45 -23.28 11.01
N ARG A 212 17.30 -21.95 11.07
CA ARG A 212 17.75 -21.16 12.23
C ARG A 212 16.72 -21.07 13.35
N TYR A 213 15.43 -20.95 13.00
CA TYR A 213 14.36 -20.59 13.95
C TYR A 213 13.27 -21.65 14.10
N ASN A 214 13.34 -22.77 13.37
CA ASN A 214 12.34 -23.85 13.37
C ASN A 214 10.91 -23.38 13.06
N THR A 215 10.75 -22.33 12.26
CA THR A 215 9.46 -21.77 11.83
C THR A 215 9.58 -21.14 10.44
N ASP A 216 8.45 -20.92 9.77
CA ASP A 216 8.42 -20.26 8.47
C ASP A 216 8.72 -18.78 8.55
N LEU A 217 9.35 -18.26 7.50
CA LEU A 217 9.56 -16.85 7.31
C LEU A 217 8.22 -16.14 7.14
N THR A 218 7.86 -15.30 8.10
CA THR A 218 6.66 -14.48 8.00
C THR A 218 6.95 -13.20 7.20
N ARG A 219 5.90 -12.60 6.62
CA ARG A 219 6.02 -11.29 5.97
C ARG A 219 6.56 -10.21 6.91
N VAL A 220 6.26 -10.30 8.22
CA VAL A 220 6.78 -9.35 9.21
C VAL A 220 8.28 -9.52 9.40
N ALA A 221 8.77 -10.76 9.42
CA ALA A 221 10.20 -11.04 9.52
C ALA A 221 10.95 -10.61 8.24
N ALA A 222 10.39 -10.86 7.04
CA ALA A 222 10.94 -10.37 5.78
C ALA A 222 10.97 -8.83 5.72
N GLN A 223 9.91 -8.16 6.21
CA GLN A 223 9.89 -6.69 6.33
C GLN A 223 10.98 -6.18 7.28
N ALA A 224 11.17 -6.83 8.43
CA ALA A 224 12.22 -6.45 9.37
C ALA A 224 13.62 -6.63 8.77
N TYR A 225 13.84 -7.72 8.04
CA TYR A 225 15.09 -7.97 7.30
C TYR A 225 15.38 -6.84 6.31
N ASP A 226 14.44 -6.56 5.40
CA ASP A 226 14.60 -5.54 4.37
C ASP A 226 14.80 -4.13 4.95
N VAL A 227 14.00 -3.75 5.96
CA VAL A 227 14.11 -2.45 6.62
C VAL A 227 15.46 -2.28 7.28
N THR A 228 15.92 -3.29 8.02
CA THR A 228 17.21 -3.23 8.69
C THR A 228 18.35 -3.14 7.65
N LEU A 229 18.32 -4.01 6.64
CA LEU A 229 19.35 -4.05 5.62
C LEU A 229 19.42 -2.74 4.82
N PHE A 230 18.28 -2.22 4.35
CA PHE A 230 18.21 -1.02 3.53
C PHE A 230 18.69 0.23 4.29
N PHE A 231 18.17 0.45 5.50
CA PHE A 231 18.50 1.67 6.24
C PHE A 231 19.88 1.61 6.89
N CYS A 232 20.32 0.45 7.37
CA CYS A 232 21.70 0.31 7.87
C CYS A 232 22.71 0.42 6.72
N ALA A 233 22.49 -0.25 5.60
CA ALA A 233 23.37 -0.12 4.45
C ALA A 233 23.38 1.32 3.92
N GLY A 234 22.20 1.93 3.67
CA GLY A 234 22.10 3.26 3.08
C GLY A 234 22.64 4.42 3.95
N PHE A 235 22.76 4.22 5.28
CA PHE A 235 23.30 5.26 6.16
C PHE A 235 24.76 5.04 6.58
N PHE A 236 25.28 3.82 6.49
CA PHE A 236 26.59 3.47 7.05
C PHE A 236 27.54 2.80 6.06
N VAL A 237 27.08 2.45 4.87
CA VAL A 237 27.91 1.81 3.83
C VAL A 237 27.81 2.63 2.55
N GLU A 238 28.93 3.07 2.02
CA GLU A 238 29.02 3.81 0.77
C GLU A 238 28.65 2.90 -0.42
N ASP A 239 27.85 3.43 -1.36
CA ASP A 239 27.38 2.72 -2.58
C ASP A 239 26.70 1.37 -2.35
N ALA A 240 26.11 1.17 -1.17
CA ALA A 240 25.41 -0.06 -0.86
C ALA A 240 24.16 -0.26 -1.75
N THR A 241 24.10 -1.41 -2.39
CA THR A 241 22.92 -1.87 -3.17
C THR A 241 22.37 -3.15 -2.56
N PRO A 242 21.64 -3.06 -1.44
CA PRO A 242 21.17 -4.24 -0.74
C PRO A 242 20.14 -5.01 -1.57
N ASN A 243 20.27 -6.34 -1.61
CA ASN A 243 19.25 -7.23 -2.19
C ASN A 243 18.09 -7.38 -1.21
N LEU A 244 16.95 -6.77 -1.56
CA LEU A 244 15.74 -6.75 -0.73
C LEU A 244 14.79 -7.85 -1.18
N MET A 245 14.07 -8.46 -0.23
CA MET A 245 13.23 -9.64 -0.46
C MET A 245 11.80 -9.31 -0.87
N ILE A 246 11.20 -8.30 -0.22
CA ILE A 246 9.78 -7.98 -0.42
C ILE A 246 9.53 -6.50 -0.74
N ASN A 247 10.52 -5.65 -0.51
CA ASN A 247 10.41 -4.21 -0.73
C ASN A 247 11.23 -3.75 -1.93
N ASP A 248 10.80 -2.61 -2.47
CA ASP A 248 11.58 -1.76 -3.36
C ASP A 248 11.44 -0.34 -2.79
N PHE A 249 12.35 0.02 -1.86
CA PHE A 249 12.23 1.30 -1.16
C PHE A 249 12.56 2.47 -2.08
N LYS A 250 11.59 3.38 -2.23
CA LYS A 250 11.71 4.65 -2.94
C LYS A 250 11.39 5.78 -1.97
N MET A 251 12.39 6.15 -1.17
CA MET A 251 12.21 7.15 -0.12
C MET A 251 12.07 8.55 -0.72
N LYS A 252 10.90 9.16 -0.52
CA LYS A 252 10.59 10.52 -0.97
C LYS A 252 10.34 11.42 0.22
N GLN A 253 11.01 12.58 0.26
CA GLN A 253 10.75 13.59 1.28
C GLN A 253 9.39 14.24 1.03
N ILE A 254 8.53 14.30 2.07
CA ILE A 254 7.17 14.81 1.95
C ILE A 254 7.18 16.32 1.67
N SER A 255 7.99 17.08 2.41
CA SER A 255 8.29 18.50 2.14
C SER A 255 9.69 18.82 2.67
N LYS A 256 10.21 20.02 2.33
CA LYS A 256 11.55 20.47 2.79
C LYS A 256 11.76 20.40 4.31
N LYS A 257 10.69 20.43 5.11
CA LYS A 257 10.75 20.41 6.59
C LYS A 257 10.30 19.09 7.19
N ASP A 258 9.66 18.23 6.40
CA ASP A 258 9.04 16.99 6.84
C ASP A 258 9.96 15.78 6.64
N GLY A 259 9.54 14.66 7.19
CA GLY A 259 10.21 13.37 7.07
C GLY A 259 10.06 12.74 5.68
N TYR A 260 10.41 11.47 5.60
CA TYR A 260 10.44 10.68 4.37
C TYR A 260 9.41 9.57 4.43
N GLU A 261 8.76 9.31 3.30
CA GLU A 261 7.86 8.19 3.12
C GLU A 261 8.32 7.31 1.95
N ASN A 262 8.18 6.00 2.09
CA ASN A 262 8.31 5.11 0.96
C ASN A 262 7.20 5.40 -0.06
N SER A 263 7.57 5.70 -1.29
CA SER A 263 6.64 6.01 -2.37
C SER A 263 6.41 4.84 -3.34
N ASN A 264 7.03 3.68 -3.07
CA ASN A 264 6.83 2.50 -3.90
C ASN A 264 5.41 1.97 -3.80
N VAL A 265 4.84 1.58 -4.94
CA VAL A 265 3.49 1.01 -5.03
C VAL A 265 3.51 -0.19 -5.96
N PHE A 266 3.25 -1.37 -5.42
CA PHE A 266 2.91 -2.57 -6.16
C PHE A 266 1.40 -2.67 -6.34
N ILE A 267 0.95 -3.11 -7.51
CA ILE A 267 -0.43 -3.53 -7.74
C ILE A 267 -0.47 -5.04 -7.66
N VAL A 268 -1.29 -5.54 -6.77
CA VAL A 268 -1.42 -6.97 -6.47
C VAL A 268 -2.83 -7.42 -6.81
N GLU A 269 -2.92 -8.53 -7.52
CA GLU A 269 -4.16 -9.23 -7.84
C GLU A 269 -4.30 -10.48 -6.98
N GLN A 270 -5.51 -10.77 -6.53
CA GLN A 270 -5.84 -12.05 -5.93
C GLN A 270 -6.42 -12.97 -7.02
N GLU A 271 -5.68 -14.04 -7.33
CA GLU A 271 -6.11 -15.11 -8.23
C GLU A 271 -6.23 -16.42 -7.43
N GLU A 272 -7.43 -16.94 -7.31
CA GLU A 272 -7.77 -18.08 -6.44
C GLU A 272 -7.27 -17.88 -5.00
N PHE A 273 -6.24 -18.61 -4.58
CA PHE A 273 -5.60 -18.50 -3.26
C PHE A 273 -4.20 -17.87 -3.33
N THR A 274 -3.81 -17.37 -4.50
CA THR A 274 -2.49 -16.80 -4.77
C THR A 274 -2.59 -15.28 -4.92
N LEU A 275 -1.53 -14.59 -4.54
CA LEU A 275 -1.36 -13.17 -4.77
C LEU A 275 -0.30 -12.97 -5.85
N LEU A 276 -0.63 -12.22 -6.89
CA LEU A 276 0.23 -11.96 -8.03
C LEU A 276 0.57 -10.47 -8.10
N LYS A 277 1.84 -10.15 -8.33
CA LYS A 277 2.25 -8.79 -8.64
C LYS A 277 1.99 -8.52 -10.12
N VAL A 278 0.95 -7.72 -10.42
CA VAL A 278 0.54 -7.40 -11.78
C VAL A 278 1.01 -6.02 -12.25
N GLY A 279 1.56 -5.21 -11.35
CA GLY A 279 2.10 -3.92 -11.70
C GLY A 279 2.96 -3.31 -10.61
N GLN A 280 3.75 -2.32 -11.01
CA GLN A 280 4.55 -1.49 -10.13
C GLN A 280 4.68 -0.11 -10.74
N LEU A 281 4.58 0.96 -9.92
CA LEU A 281 4.87 2.30 -10.40
C LEU A 281 6.36 2.49 -10.59
N SER A 282 6.74 2.91 -11.79
CA SER A 282 8.11 3.35 -12.06
C SER A 282 8.36 4.71 -11.39
N SER A 283 9.59 4.92 -10.93
CA SER A 283 10.02 6.11 -10.16
C SER A 283 10.11 7.42 -10.99
N SER A 284 9.55 7.49 -12.18
CA SER A 284 9.80 8.55 -13.16
C SER A 284 8.68 9.62 -13.22
N ARG A 285 7.90 9.82 -12.13
CA ARG A 285 6.97 10.95 -12.06
C ARG A 285 6.88 11.58 -10.67
#